data_802e480fd20fae0318c56fa84479a24b
#
_entry.id   802e480fd20fae0318c56fa84479a24b
#
_cell.length_a   1.000
_cell.length_b   1.000
_cell.length_c   1.000
_cell.angle_alpha   90.00
_cell.angle_beta   90.00
_cell.angle_gamma   90.00
#
_symmetry.space_group_name_H-M   'P 1'
#
loop_
_entity.id
_entity.type
_entity.pdbx_description
1 polymer ?
#
loop_
_entity_poly.entity_id
_entity_poly.type
_entity_poly.pdbx_seq_one_letter_code
_entity_poly.pdbx_strand_id
1 'polypeptide(L)'
;MQAENGILIVATKNAGKVKEFQHAFAPLGFQVKSMFDYPDLPDVVEDGVTFAENARKKSVQVSKALGLPVLADDSGLCVDALDGRPGVYSARYGGPGATDEDNNLKLLAELEELRQGEDTDQPLLSTARFVCALSLYDPSSDTEYTAEGAVEGWITSEPAGGGGFGYDPLFYLPDYGKTMAELAVSEKQAISHRGQALRLLTERLAEATEGSSRSRGN
;
A
#
# COMPACT_ATOMS: atom_id res chain seq x y z
N MET A 1 8.86 -16.33 12.60
CA MET A 1 7.67 -15.85 13.35
C MET A 1 6.66 -17.00 13.38
N GLN A 2 6.44 -17.63 14.52
CA GLN A 2 5.28 -18.51 14.68
C GLN A 2 4.13 -17.60 15.11
N ALA A 3 3.24 -17.29 14.18
CA ALA A 3 2.01 -16.60 14.54
C ALA A 3 1.19 -17.53 15.45
N GLU A 4 0.89 -17.10 16.64
CA GLU A 4 -0.05 -17.83 17.50
C GLU A 4 -1.37 -17.98 16.73
N ASN A 5 -1.73 -19.20 16.41
CA ASN A 5 -2.96 -19.61 15.71
C ASN A 5 -3.13 -19.16 14.23
N GLY A 6 -2.07 -18.81 13.50
CA GLY A 6 -2.23 -18.45 12.10
C GLY A 6 -2.99 -17.12 11.85
N ILE A 7 -3.03 -16.20 12.82
CA ILE A 7 -3.65 -14.88 12.68
C ILE A 7 -2.58 -13.85 12.37
N LEU A 8 -2.82 -13.04 11.32
CA LEU A 8 -2.04 -11.85 11.00
C LEU A 8 -2.90 -10.61 11.23
N ILE A 9 -2.45 -9.69 12.07
CA ILE A 9 -3.14 -8.41 12.29
C ILE A 9 -2.54 -7.36 11.37
N VAL A 10 -3.40 -6.66 10.61
CA VAL A 10 -3.02 -5.58 9.72
C VAL A 10 -3.64 -4.26 10.18
N ALA A 11 -2.79 -3.27 10.47
CA ALA A 11 -3.22 -1.95 10.94
C ALA A 11 -3.77 -1.09 9.79
N THR A 12 -4.95 -1.42 9.29
CA THR A 12 -5.64 -0.68 8.24
C THR A 12 -7.17 -0.71 8.41
N LYS A 13 -7.82 0.41 8.04
CA LYS A 13 -9.28 0.55 7.85
C LYS A 13 -9.66 0.67 6.36
N ASN A 14 -8.74 0.43 5.43
CA ASN A 14 -9.01 0.41 4.00
C ASN A 14 -9.42 -0.99 3.55
N ALA A 15 -10.69 -1.16 3.14
CA ALA A 15 -11.24 -2.45 2.73
C ALA A 15 -10.55 -3.06 1.49
N GLY A 16 -10.05 -2.22 0.57
CA GLY A 16 -9.27 -2.66 -0.59
C GLY A 16 -7.95 -3.30 -0.16
N LYS A 17 -7.20 -2.62 0.72
CA LYS A 17 -5.96 -3.16 1.30
C LYS A 17 -6.21 -4.46 2.06
N VAL A 18 -7.27 -4.54 2.87
CA VAL A 18 -7.63 -5.77 3.60
C VAL A 18 -7.82 -6.94 2.64
N LYS A 19 -8.53 -6.75 1.54
CA LYS A 19 -8.74 -7.80 0.51
C LYS A 19 -7.42 -8.26 -0.12
N GLU A 20 -6.51 -7.34 -0.43
CA GLU A 20 -5.19 -7.67 -0.97
C GLU A 20 -4.35 -8.46 0.03
N PHE A 21 -4.33 -8.07 1.31
CA PHE A 21 -3.65 -8.85 2.35
C PHE A 21 -4.28 -10.23 2.57
N GLN A 22 -5.61 -10.34 2.59
CA GLN A 22 -6.30 -11.61 2.68
C GLN A 22 -5.91 -12.54 1.52
N HIS A 23 -5.89 -12.02 0.30
CA HIS A 23 -5.49 -12.78 -0.88
C HIS A 23 -4.02 -13.24 -0.80
N ALA A 24 -3.11 -12.38 -0.33
CA ALA A 24 -1.70 -12.69 -0.21
C ALA A 24 -1.38 -13.73 0.86
N PHE A 25 -2.07 -13.68 2.00
CA PHE A 25 -1.75 -14.49 3.17
C PHE A 25 -2.61 -15.76 3.33
N ALA A 26 -3.76 -15.85 2.65
CA ALA A 26 -4.59 -17.07 2.69
C ALA A 26 -3.85 -18.34 2.21
N PRO A 27 -3.06 -18.31 1.11
CA PRO A 27 -2.28 -19.48 0.69
C PRO A 27 -1.21 -19.92 1.70
N LEU A 28 -0.80 -19.01 2.59
CA LEU A 28 0.17 -19.27 3.66
C LEU A 28 -0.49 -19.77 4.96
N GLY A 29 -1.81 -19.95 4.95
CA GLY A 29 -2.58 -20.44 6.10
C GLY A 29 -2.87 -19.38 7.17
N PHE A 30 -2.68 -18.07 6.86
CA PHE A 30 -3.01 -17.01 7.80
C PHE A 30 -4.43 -16.50 7.62
N GLN A 31 -5.11 -16.27 8.75
CA GLN A 31 -6.32 -15.47 8.81
C GLN A 31 -5.92 -14.00 9.05
N VAL A 32 -6.25 -13.13 8.11
CA VAL A 32 -6.00 -11.70 8.24
C VAL A 32 -7.14 -11.06 9.05
N LYS A 33 -6.77 -10.37 10.13
CA LYS A 33 -7.61 -9.43 10.87
C LYS A 33 -7.14 -8.01 10.61
N SER A 34 -8.05 -7.06 10.67
CA SER A 34 -7.77 -5.65 10.40
C SER A 34 -8.29 -4.77 11.53
N MET A 35 -8.14 -3.46 11.42
CA MET A 35 -8.70 -2.50 12.38
C MET A 35 -10.22 -2.53 12.45
N PHE A 36 -10.92 -3.11 11.48
CA PHE A 36 -12.37 -3.36 11.56
C PHE A 36 -12.74 -4.39 12.64
N ASP A 37 -11.82 -5.29 12.97
CA ASP A 37 -12.00 -6.32 14.01
C ASP A 37 -11.72 -5.78 15.42
N TYR A 38 -11.17 -4.56 15.53
CA TYR A 38 -10.77 -3.93 16.77
C TYR A 38 -11.33 -2.49 16.87
N PRO A 39 -12.65 -2.31 16.94
CA PRO A 39 -13.30 -1.00 16.86
C PRO A 39 -12.95 -0.06 18.03
N ASP A 40 -12.51 -0.60 19.16
CA ASP A 40 -12.16 0.17 20.36
C ASP A 40 -10.74 0.77 20.30
N LEU A 41 -9.93 0.38 19.30
CA LEU A 41 -8.61 0.98 19.13
C LEU A 41 -8.72 2.38 18.53
N PRO A 42 -7.97 3.36 19.07
CA PRO A 42 -7.96 4.71 18.54
C PRO A 42 -7.33 4.72 17.14
N ASP A 43 -7.75 5.68 16.32
CA ASP A 43 -7.11 5.93 15.05
C ASP A 43 -5.68 6.41 15.24
N VAL A 44 -4.79 5.90 14.41
CA VAL A 44 -3.40 6.34 14.38
C VAL A 44 -3.29 7.61 13.55
N VAL A 45 -2.67 8.64 14.08
CA VAL A 45 -2.43 9.89 13.35
C VAL A 45 -1.29 9.68 12.37
N GLU A 46 -1.60 9.75 11.07
CA GLU A 46 -0.65 9.63 9.97
C GLU A 46 -0.12 11.02 9.58
N ASP A 47 0.77 11.57 10.40
CA ASP A 47 1.42 12.87 10.25
C ASP A 47 2.90 12.77 9.85
N GLY A 48 3.34 11.58 9.44
CA GLY A 48 4.66 11.34 8.86
C GLY A 48 4.80 11.98 7.48
N VAL A 49 6.04 12.33 7.13
CA VAL A 49 6.37 12.94 5.83
C VAL A 49 6.73 11.89 4.77
N THR A 50 6.88 10.63 5.17
CA THR A 50 7.13 9.48 4.28
C THR A 50 6.14 8.35 4.55
N PHE A 51 5.95 7.48 3.54
CA PHE A 51 5.16 6.26 3.70
C PHE A 51 5.74 5.33 4.78
N ALA A 52 7.07 5.22 4.85
CA ALA A 52 7.75 4.40 5.86
C ALA A 52 7.47 4.89 7.29
N GLU A 53 7.52 6.20 7.53
CA GLU A 53 7.20 6.78 8.83
C GLU A 53 5.75 6.49 9.25
N ASN A 54 4.79 6.64 8.34
CA ASN A 54 3.39 6.37 8.63
C ASN A 54 3.13 4.87 8.85
N ALA A 55 3.72 3.98 8.04
CA ALA A 55 3.64 2.54 8.23
C ALA A 55 4.17 2.14 9.61
N ARG A 56 5.34 2.66 9.99
CA ARG A 56 5.94 2.42 11.31
C ARG A 56 5.07 2.93 12.46
N LYS A 57 4.55 4.16 12.36
CA LYS A 57 3.62 4.71 13.38
C LYS A 57 2.44 3.77 13.62
N LYS A 58 1.81 3.32 12.54
CA LYS A 58 0.66 2.40 12.61
C LYS A 58 1.03 1.06 13.24
N SER A 59 2.09 0.41 12.76
CA SER A 59 2.50 -0.90 13.27
C SER A 59 2.85 -0.85 14.76
N VAL A 60 3.67 0.12 15.17
CA VAL A 60 4.14 0.26 16.55
C VAL A 60 3.00 0.61 17.50
N GLN A 61 2.14 1.58 17.15
CA GLN A 61 1.05 2.01 18.06
C GLN A 61 0.01 0.92 18.24
N VAL A 62 -0.44 0.29 17.14
CA VAL A 62 -1.44 -0.80 17.21
C VAL A 62 -0.86 -2.03 17.89
N SER A 63 0.37 -2.39 17.59
CA SER A 63 1.06 -3.53 18.22
C SER A 63 1.20 -3.35 19.75
N LYS A 64 1.62 -2.17 20.20
CA LYS A 64 1.72 -1.88 21.65
C LYS A 64 0.36 -1.90 22.34
N ALA A 65 -0.68 -1.44 21.68
CA ALA A 65 -2.04 -1.47 22.23
C ALA A 65 -2.59 -2.89 22.37
N LEU A 66 -2.27 -3.78 21.41
CA LEU A 66 -2.73 -5.18 21.40
C LEU A 66 -1.79 -6.15 22.13
N GLY A 67 -0.53 -5.79 22.33
CA GLY A 67 0.50 -6.71 22.83
C GLY A 67 0.86 -7.82 21.82
N LEU A 68 0.61 -7.62 20.52
CA LEU A 68 0.76 -8.63 19.47
C LEU A 68 1.55 -8.06 18.29
N PRO A 69 2.21 -8.91 17.46
CA PRO A 69 2.83 -8.47 16.21
C PRO A 69 1.78 -7.91 15.25
N VAL A 70 2.09 -6.75 14.65
CA VAL A 70 1.19 -6.05 13.73
C VAL A 70 1.95 -5.63 12.48
N LEU A 71 1.38 -5.97 11.34
CA LEU A 71 1.78 -5.45 10.04
C LEU A 71 0.99 -4.17 9.75
N ALA A 72 1.68 -3.15 9.29
CA ALA A 72 1.07 -1.94 8.75
C ALA A 72 1.58 -1.65 7.35
N ASP A 73 0.74 -0.98 6.59
CA ASP A 73 1.04 -0.49 5.25
C ASP A 73 0.71 1.00 5.19
N ASP A 74 1.63 1.77 4.64
CA ASP A 74 1.28 3.07 4.07
C ASP A 74 1.69 3.11 2.61
N SER A 75 0.82 3.63 1.75
CA SER A 75 0.99 3.55 0.31
C SER A 75 0.22 4.65 -0.38
N GLY A 76 0.72 5.05 -1.54
CA GLY A 76 0.08 6.09 -2.33
C GLY A 76 0.66 6.21 -3.72
N LEU A 77 0.10 7.16 -4.43
CA LEU A 77 0.48 7.56 -5.78
C LEU A 77 1.42 8.76 -5.72
N CYS A 78 2.52 8.69 -6.44
CA CYS A 78 3.43 9.81 -6.67
C CYS A 78 3.41 10.13 -8.17
N VAL A 79 3.07 11.35 -8.55
CA VAL A 79 2.95 11.82 -9.93
C VAL A 79 4.04 12.84 -10.23
N ASP A 80 4.84 12.59 -11.28
CA ASP A 80 6.04 13.39 -11.53
C ASP A 80 5.71 14.83 -11.91
N ALA A 81 4.70 15.06 -12.75
CA ALA A 81 4.27 16.42 -13.12
C ALA A 81 3.73 17.23 -11.93
N LEU A 82 3.40 16.57 -10.82
CA LEU A 82 2.92 17.18 -9.59
C LEU A 82 3.96 17.17 -8.46
N ASP A 83 5.25 17.05 -8.78
CA ASP A 83 6.35 16.98 -7.80
C ASP A 83 6.14 15.90 -6.73
N GLY A 84 5.62 14.74 -7.14
CA GLY A 84 5.35 13.59 -6.27
C GLY A 84 4.02 13.64 -5.50
N ARG A 85 3.21 14.70 -5.67
CA ARG A 85 1.84 14.71 -5.11
C ARG A 85 0.96 13.70 -5.87
N PRO A 86 -0.05 13.12 -5.22
CA PRO A 86 -0.51 13.30 -3.84
C PRO A 86 0.39 12.71 -2.74
N GLY A 87 1.27 11.74 -3.01
CA GLY A 87 2.18 11.16 -2.04
C GLY A 87 1.46 10.60 -0.81
N VAL A 88 1.90 10.92 0.40
CA VAL A 88 1.29 10.47 1.67
C VAL A 88 -0.13 10.98 1.88
N TYR A 89 -0.59 11.90 1.06
CA TYR A 89 -1.97 12.43 1.09
C TYR A 89 -2.92 11.70 0.14
N SER A 90 -2.49 10.62 -0.52
CA SER A 90 -3.24 9.91 -1.57
C SER A 90 -4.67 9.57 -1.17
N ALA A 91 -4.91 9.07 0.04
CA ALA A 91 -6.23 8.68 0.49
C ALA A 91 -7.17 9.85 0.81
N ARG A 92 -6.65 11.07 0.91
CA ARG A 92 -7.39 12.29 1.29
C ARG A 92 -7.06 13.49 0.39
N TYR A 93 -6.63 13.22 -0.83
CA TYR A 93 -6.17 14.25 -1.76
C TYR A 93 -7.28 15.24 -2.14
N GLY A 94 -8.52 14.76 -2.32
CA GLY A 94 -9.70 15.57 -2.53
C GLY A 94 -10.15 16.36 -1.30
N GLY A 95 -9.58 16.08 -0.13
CA GLY A 95 -9.92 16.71 1.14
C GLY A 95 -10.41 15.71 2.19
N PRO A 96 -10.80 16.19 3.37
CA PRO A 96 -11.35 15.33 4.43
C PRO A 96 -12.63 14.62 3.96
N GLY A 97 -12.67 13.30 4.08
CA GLY A 97 -13.81 12.47 3.68
C GLY A 97 -13.98 12.27 2.18
N ALA A 98 -12.99 12.64 1.38
CA ALA A 98 -13.00 12.41 -0.08
C ALA A 98 -13.11 10.92 -0.41
N THR A 99 -13.92 10.61 -1.41
CA THR A 99 -13.99 9.29 -2.03
C THR A 99 -12.82 9.06 -3.00
N ASP A 100 -12.65 7.82 -3.47
CA ASP A 100 -11.66 7.52 -4.52
C ASP A 100 -11.97 8.33 -5.79
N GLU A 101 -13.25 8.53 -6.12
CA GLU A 101 -13.68 9.34 -7.26
C GLU A 101 -13.30 10.81 -7.09
N ASP A 102 -13.53 11.41 -5.91
CA ASP A 102 -13.12 12.79 -5.61
C ASP A 102 -11.61 12.99 -5.76
N ASN A 103 -10.82 12.01 -5.27
CA ASN A 103 -9.38 12.02 -5.39
C ASN A 103 -8.92 11.94 -6.86
N ASN A 104 -9.55 11.07 -7.65
CA ASN A 104 -9.27 10.92 -9.09
C ASN A 104 -9.64 12.18 -9.88
N LEU A 105 -10.80 12.76 -9.64
CA LEU A 105 -11.24 14.00 -10.29
C LEU A 105 -10.29 15.16 -9.99
N LYS A 106 -9.85 15.31 -8.75
CA LYS A 106 -8.88 16.33 -8.39
C LYS A 106 -7.54 16.13 -9.08
N LEU A 107 -7.04 14.88 -9.11
CA LEU A 107 -5.80 14.54 -9.80
C LEU A 107 -5.85 14.94 -11.27
N LEU A 108 -6.91 14.56 -11.96
CA LEU A 108 -7.09 14.90 -13.39
C LEU A 108 -7.16 16.41 -13.61
N ALA A 109 -7.94 17.12 -12.78
CA ALA A 109 -8.08 18.57 -12.89
C ALA A 109 -6.73 19.31 -12.75
N GLU A 110 -5.90 18.93 -11.77
CA GLU A 110 -4.57 19.53 -11.58
C GLU A 110 -3.62 19.21 -12.76
N LEU A 111 -3.67 18.00 -13.30
CA LEU A 111 -2.85 17.61 -14.46
C LEU A 111 -3.30 18.34 -15.75
N GLU A 112 -4.59 18.50 -15.96
CA GLU A 112 -5.13 19.28 -17.08
C GLU A 112 -4.78 20.75 -16.98
N GLU A 113 -4.80 21.32 -15.77
CA GLU A 113 -4.38 22.72 -15.55
C GLU A 113 -2.92 22.95 -15.93
N LEU A 114 -2.03 22.01 -15.63
CA LEU A 114 -0.61 22.09 -16.01
C LEU A 114 -0.39 21.99 -17.52
N ARG A 115 -1.29 21.36 -18.26
CA ARG A 115 -1.21 21.17 -19.72
C ARG A 115 -1.82 22.30 -20.52
N GLN A 116 -2.34 23.36 -19.88
CA GLN A 116 -2.92 24.50 -20.61
C GLN A 116 -1.91 25.12 -21.58
N GLY A 117 -2.16 24.90 -22.89
CA GLY A 117 -1.30 25.40 -23.96
C GLY A 117 -0.46 24.33 -24.68
N GLU A 118 -0.49 23.08 -24.25
CA GLU A 118 0.14 21.96 -24.93
C GLU A 118 -0.87 21.19 -25.81
N ASP A 119 -0.36 20.27 -26.66
CA ASP A 119 -1.20 19.42 -27.50
C ASP A 119 -2.04 18.47 -26.62
N THR A 120 -3.36 18.70 -26.58
CA THR A 120 -4.29 18.02 -25.68
C THR A 120 -4.69 16.61 -26.13
N ASP A 121 -4.24 16.14 -27.29
CA ASP A 121 -4.63 14.84 -27.85
C ASP A 121 -3.81 13.65 -27.27
N GLN A 122 -2.88 13.88 -26.35
CA GLN A 122 -2.14 12.78 -25.73
C GLN A 122 -2.93 12.17 -24.55
N PRO A 123 -3.21 10.85 -24.61
CA PRO A 123 -3.99 10.17 -23.56
C PRO A 123 -3.22 9.96 -22.24
N LEU A 124 -1.88 10.10 -22.27
CA LEU A 124 -1.02 9.93 -21.09
C LEU A 124 -0.57 11.29 -20.58
N LEU A 125 -0.93 11.60 -19.33
CA LEU A 125 -0.77 12.92 -18.73
C LEU A 125 0.59 13.11 -18.03
N SER A 126 1.06 12.09 -17.34
CA SER A 126 2.32 12.13 -16.58
C SER A 126 2.82 10.72 -16.29
N THR A 127 4.13 10.57 -16.15
CA THR A 127 4.71 9.44 -15.45
C THR A 127 4.33 9.50 -13.97
N ALA A 128 4.16 8.33 -13.39
CA ALA A 128 3.79 8.19 -11.98
C ALA A 128 4.26 6.84 -11.43
N ARG A 129 4.29 6.74 -10.11
CA ARG A 129 4.54 5.47 -9.43
C ARG A 129 3.60 5.28 -8.27
N PHE A 130 3.15 4.04 -8.08
CA PHE A 130 2.62 3.62 -6.80
C PHE A 130 3.76 3.16 -5.90
N VAL A 131 3.70 3.56 -4.64
CA VAL A 131 4.67 3.18 -3.60
C VAL A 131 3.92 2.53 -2.45
N CYS A 132 4.50 1.48 -1.87
CA CYS A 132 4.02 0.83 -0.66
C CYS A 132 5.19 0.64 0.31
N ALA A 133 5.08 1.17 1.50
CA ALA A 133 5.96 0.87 2.62
C ALA A 133 5.23 -0.04 3.62
N LEU A 134 5.88 -1.12 4.00
CA LEU A 134 5.42 -2.07 5.01
C LEU A 134 6.29 -1.98 6.26
N SER A 135 5.67 -2.07 7.42
CA SER A 135 6.32 -2.22 8.72
C SER A 135 5.60 -3.30 9.51
N LEU A 136 6.33 -4.36 9.89
CA LEU A 136 5.90 -5.38 10.81
C LEU A 136 6.64 -5.18 12.13
N TYR A 137 5.93 -4.86 13.18
CA TYR A 137 6.52 -4.66 14.51
C TYR A 137 6.05 -5.75 15.48
N ASP A 138 7.01 -6.36 16.18
CA ASP A 138 6.77 -7.34 17.24
C ASP A 138 7.14 -6.74 18.60
N PRO A 139 6.15 -6.49 19.49
CA PRO A 139 6.39 -5.84 20.77
C PRO A 139 7.08 -6.75 21.79
N SER A 140 7.08 -8.07 21.56
CA SER A 140 7.71 -9.02 22.48
C SER A 140 9.24 -9.01 22.38
N SER A 141 9.77 -8.70 21.22
CA SER A 141 11.21 -8.65 20.92
C SER A 141 11.71 -7.22 20.63
N ASP A 142 10.82 -6.22 20.61
CA ASP A 142 11.09 -4.85 20.17
C ASP A 142 11.75 -4.81 18.79
N THR A 143 11.29 -5.69 17.89
CA THR A 143 11.88 -5.86 16.57
C THR A 143 10.94 -5.34 15.49
N GLU A 144 11.49 -4.62 14.53
CA GLU A 144 10.80 -4.12 13.35
C GLU A 144 11.40 -4.72 12.08
N TYR A 145 10.53 -5.18 11.18
CA TYR A 145 10.87 -5.58 9.81
C TYR A 145 10.16 -4.66 8.84
N THR A 146 10.92 -4.08 7.92
CA THR A 146 10.38 -3.15 6.91
C THR A 146 10.64 -3.64 5.51
N ALA A 147 9.78 -3.26 4.57
CA ALA A 147 9.99 -3.44 3.14
C ALA A 147 9.27 -2.36 2.35
N GLU A 148 9.82 -2.00 1.21
CA GLU A 148 9.20 -1.08 0.28
C GLU A 148 9.11 -1.72 -1.11
N GLY A 149 8.05 -1.38 -1.84
CA GLY A 149 7.85 -1.78 -3.22
C GLY A 149 7.26 -0.63 -4.01
N ALA A 150 7.62 -0.56 -5.29
CA ALA A 150 7.10 0.46 -6.19
C ALA A 150 6.78 -0.16 -7.55
N VAL A 151 5.81 0.42 -8.26
CA VAL A 151 5.51 0.11 -9.65
C VAL A 151 5.40 1.40 -10.42
N GLU A 152 6.14 1.48 -11.52
CA GLU A 152 6.14 2.62 -12.43
C GLU A 152 5.02 2.48 -13.45
N GLY A 153 4.44 3.61 -13.86
CA GLY A 153 3.37 3.68 -14.83
C GLY A 153 3.09 5.10 -15.27
N TRP A 154 1.89 5.31 -15.79
CA TRP A 154 1.44 6.60 -16.30
C TRP A 154 0.03 6.90 -15.81
N ILE A 155 -0.29 8.18 -15.70
CA ILE A 155 -1.67 8.62 -15.48
C ILE A 155 -2.33 8.84 -16.84
N THR A 156 -3.49 8.20 -17.05
CA THR A 156 -4.33 8.41 -18.23
C THR A 156 -5.30 9.56 -18.02
N SER A 157 -5.72 10.19 -19.13
CA SER A 157 -6.76 11.24 -19.11
C SER A 157 -8.17 10.69 -18.82
N GLU A 158 -8.40 9.41 -19.08
CA GLU A 158 -9.69 8.77 -18.86
C GLU A 158 -9.53 7.51 -18.01
N PRO A 159 -10.42 7.28 -17.02
CA PRO A 159 -10.39 6.07 -16.22
C PRO A 159 -10.82 4.84 -17.04
N ALA A 160 -10.14 3.71 -16.83
CA ALA A 160 -10.50 2.43 -17.43
C ALA A 160 -10.47 1.31 -16.39
N GLY A 161 -11.32 0.29 -16.60
CA GLY A 161 -11.47 -0.84 -15.67
C GLY A 161 -12.37 -0.53 -14.48
N GLY A 162 -12.80 -1.59 -13.80
CA GLY A 162 -13.70 -1.49 -12.62
C GLY A 162 -13.19 -2.28 -11.42
N GLY A 163 -11.96 -2.79 -11.49
CA GLY A 163 -11.31 -3.51 -10.38
C GLY A 163 -10.49 -2.59 -9.49
N GLY A 164 -9.99 -3.13 -8.39
CA GLY A 164 -9.10 -2.41 -7.50
C GLY A 164 -9.78 -1.32 -6.65
N PHE A 165 -9.04 -0.26 -6.36
CA PHE A 165 -9.46 0.90 -5.55
C PHE A 165 -8.51 2.09 -5.77
N GLY A 166 -8.86 3.26 -5.22
CA GLY A 166 -8.04 4.46 -5.32
C GLY A 166 -7.84 4.92 -6.76
N TYR A 167 -6.60 5.12 -7.14
CA TYR A 167 -6.20 5.61 -8.46
C TYR A 167 -5.99 4.50 -9.50
N ASP A 168 -6.29 3.24 -9.18
CA ASP A 168 -6.12 2.11 -10.11
C ASP A 168 -6.72 2.33 -11.51
N PRO A 169 -7.91 2.96 -11.66
CA PRO A 169 -8.49 3.21 -12.97
C PRO A 169 -7.73 4.20 -13.85
N LEU A 170 -6.91 5.08 -13.24
CA LEU A 170 -6.09 6.07 -13.93
C LEU A 170 -4.64 5.64 -14.13
N PHE A 171 -4.21 4.59 -13.44
CA PHE A 171 -2.81 4.16 -13.45
C PHE A 171 -2.56 3.13 -14.55
N TYR A 172 -2.00 3.60 -15.67
CA TYR A 172 -1.72 2.80 -16.86
C TYR A 172 -0.34 2.13 -16.77
N LEU A 173 -0.30 0.87 -17.14
CA LEU A 173 0.89 0.02 -17.19
C LEU A 173 1.26 -0.26 -18.66
N PRO A 174 2.31 0.40 -19.20
CA PRO A 174 2.68 0.27 -20.62
C PRO A 174 2.95 -1.19 -21.05
N ASP A 175 3.64 -1.95 -20.21
CA ASP A 175 4.00 -3.34 -20.50
C ASP A 175 2.79 -4.28 -20.61
N TYR A 176 1.65 -3.88 -20.05
CA TYR A 176 0.39 -4.63 -20.06
C TYR A 176 -0.64 -4.06 -21.03
N GLY A 177 -0.46 -2.82 -21.48
CA GLY A 177 -1.44 -2.12 -22.30
C GLY A 177 -2.78 -1.89 -21.59
N LYS A 178 -2.78 -1.82 -20.26
CA LYS A 178 -3.97 -1.77 -19.38
C LYS A 178 -3.74 -0.85 -18.21
N THR A 179 -4.84 -0.38 -17.60
CA THR A 179 -4.77 0.23 -16.28
C THR A 179 -4.68 -0.84 -15.18
N MET A 180 -4.26 -0.44 -13.99
CA MET A 180 -4.21 -1.32 -12.82
C MET A 180 -5.59 -1.92 -12.47
N ALA A 181 -6.68 -1.18 -12.76
CA ALA A 181 -8.06 -1.60 -12.51
C ALA A 181 -8.58 -2.62 -13.54
N GLU A 182 -7.89 -2.83 -14.66
CA GLU A 182 -8.24 -3.84 -15.68
C GLU A 182 -7.53 -5.18 -15.46
N LEU A 183 -6.61 -5.24 -14.49
CA LEU A 183 -5.90 -6.48 -14.17
C LEU A 183 -6.75 -7.40 -13.30
N ALA A 184 -6.60 -8.70 -13.50
CA ALA A 184 -7.12 -9.68 -12.54
C ALA A 184 -6.40 -9.54 -11.18
N VAL A 185 -7.06 -9.92 -10.08
CA VAL A 185 -6.51 -9.79 -8.72
C VAL A 185 -5.15 -10.47 -8.58
N SER A 186 -4.99 -11.67 -9.18
CA SER A 186 -3.73 -12.41 -9.16
C SER A 186 -2.62 -11.72 -9.96
N GLU A 187 -2.95 -11.13 -11.11
CA GLU A 187 -1.98 -10.37 -11.92
C GLU A 187 -1.54 -9.12 -11.16
N LYS A 188 -2.50 -8.36 -10.61
CA LYS A 188 -2.22 -7.19 -9.78
C LYS A 188 -1.34 -7.56 -8.59
N GLN A 189 -1.63 -8.66 -7.88
CA GLN A 189 -0.82 -9.14 -6.74
C GLN A 189 0.64 -9.42 -7.16
N ALA A 190 0.85 -9.96 -8.36
CA ALA A 190 2.18 -10.32 -8.83
C ALA A 190 3.07 -9.10 -9.13
N ILE A 191 2.50 -7.99 -9.60
CA ILE A 191 3.26 -6.85 -10.12
C ILE A 191 3.15 -5.57 -9.29
N SER A 192 2.10 -5.43 -8.47
CA SER A 192 1.85 -4.19 -7.73
C SER A 192 2.93 -3.86 -6.71
N HIS A 193 3.01 -2.58 -6.36
CA HIS A 193 3.84 -2.06 -5.29
C HIS A 193 3.70 -2.85 -3.97
N ARG A 194 2.46 -3.15 -3.56
CA ARG A 194 2.19 -3.95 -2.34
C ARG A 194 2.62 -5.40 -2.51
N GLY A 195 2.37 -6.02 -3.66
CA GLY A 195 2.84 -7.38 -3.95
C GLY A 195 4.36 -7.49 -3.89
N GLN A 196 5.07 -6.49 -4.43
CA GLN A 196 6.54 -6.42 -4.35
C GLN A 196 7.02 -6.24 -2.90
N ALA A 197 6.46 -5.28 -2.16
CA ALA A 197 6.80 -5.04 -0.76
C ALA A 197 6.56 -6.29 0.11
N LEU A 198 5.46 -7.02 -0.12
CA LEU A 198 5.15 -8.26 0.60
C LEU A 198 6.16 -9.37 0.33
N ARG A 199 6.60 -9.55 -0.91
CA ARG A 199 7.65 -10.54 -1.23
C ARG A 199 8.94 -10.21 -0.49
N LEU A 200 9.40 -8.95 -0.58
CA LEU A 200 10.62 -8.50 0.11
C LEU A 200 10.51 -8.66 1.63
N LEU A 201 9.35 -8.36 2.22
CA LEU A 201 9.13 -8.55 3.66
C LEU A 201 9.21 -10.04 4.04
N THR A 202 8.60 -10.91 3.24
CA THR A 202 8.61 -12.36 3.47
C THR A 202 10.02 -12.93 3.40
N GLU A 203 10.83 -12.50 2.43
CA GLU A 203 12.23 -12.89 2.30
C GLU A 203 13.05 -12.48 3.53
N ARG A 204 12.92 -11.23 4.00
CA ARG A 204 13.59 -10.73 5.21
C ARG A 204 13.19 -11.51 6.48
N LEU A 205 11.92 -11.87 6.59
CA LEU A 205 11.44 -12.69 7.71
C LEU A 205 12.01 -14.11 7.68
N ALA A 206 12.15 -14.72 6.50
CA ALA A 206 12.76 -16.03 6.36
C ALA A 206 14.24 -16.01 6.77
N GLU A 207 15.01 -15.03 6.29
CA GLU A 207 16.42 -14.84 6.66
C GLU A 207 16.62 -14.66 8.17
N ALA A 208 15.78 -13.87 8.81
CA ALA A 208 15.84 -13.63 10.27
C ALA A 208 15.57 -14.91 11.08
N THR A 209 14.66 -15.78 10.60
CA THR A 209 14.33 -17.07 11.24
C THR A 209 15.48 -18.08 11.09
N GLU A 210 16.14 -18.13 9.94
CA GLU A 210 17.29 -19.01 9.71
C GLU A 210 18.53 -18.58 10.52
N GLY A 211 18.78 -17.27 10.61
CA GLY A 211 19.87 -16.72 11.43
C GLY A 211 19.72 -17.03 12.91
N SER A 212 18.48 -16.99 13.41
CA SER A 212 18.16 -17.28 14.81
C SER A 212 18.32 -18.78 15.17
N SER A 213 18.07 -19.67 14.22
CA SER A 213 18.25 -21.12 14.44
C SER A 213 19.73 -21.54 14.45
N ARG A 214 20.60 -20.85 13.69
CA ARG A 214 22.05 -21.12 13.67
C ARG A 214 22.76 -20.64 14.95
N SER A 215 22.27 -19.60 15.60
CA SER A 215 22.88 -19.07 16.83
C SER A 215 22.52 -19.87 18.11
N ARG A 216 21.48 -20.73 18.06
CA ARG A 216 21.07 -21.60 19.17
C ARG A 216 21.68 -22.99 19.13
N GLY A 217 22.46 -23.31 18.11
CA GLY A 217 23.10 -24.62 17.90
C GLY A 217 24.60 -24.68 18.22
N ASN A 218 25.18 -23.62 18.87
CA ASN A 218 26.57 -23.59 19.31
C ASN A 218 26.68 -23.57 20.83
#